data_c250e3e4d625a12e071d02051055515a
#
_entry.id   c250e3e4d625a12e071d02051055515a
#
_cell.length_a   1.000
_cell.length_b   1.000
_cell.length_c   1.000
_cell.angle_alpha   90.00
_cell.angle_beta   90.00
_cell.angle_gamma   90.00
#
_symmetry.space_group_name_H-M   'P 1'
#
loop_
_entity.id
_entity.type
_entity.pdbx_description
1 polymer ?
#
loop_
_entity_poly.entity_id
_entity_poly.type
_entity_poly.pdbx_seq_one_letter_code
_entity_poly.pdbx_strand_id
1 'polypeptide(L)'
;MRASPPRPRPPRGALGAFFLALVAVVATLVGTAPDARADTLLCEQYGTATVQGRYVVQNNRWGTAATQCVTATDTGFRLTRADGSVPTDGPPKAYPSLFNGCHYTRCSPGTALPARIGGIASAPSAVSYGFVGDAVYNASYDIWLDPTPRTDGVNRTEIMIWFHRNGPIQPIGAPVGTATVGGRSWQVWTGGNGSNDVISFVAPSALAAWDFDVMDFVRETVARGMAGNDWYLTSVQAGFEPWQNGAGLAVHSFSSAVHLGTPPTGPGEPGPTDPVPPTACAVTFAPNVWTGGYTANVTVAQTGPAALEPWSLTFTLPEGQRITQAWNAVVTPSSGAVTATGAAHNARIEAGGSQTFGFQGTYGGTFAPPSGFRLDGVACT
;
A
#
# COMPACT_ATOMS: atom_id res chain seq x y z
N MET A 1 -76.48 -12.31 80.76
CA MET A 1 -75.93 -11.89 79.53
C MET A 1 -74.42 -12.14 79.59
N ARG A 2 -73.96 -13.16 78.92
CA ARG A 2 -72.57 -13.63 79.02
C ARG A 2 -71.71 -12.96 77.95
N ALA A 3 -70.64 -12.26 78.38
CA ALA A 3 -69.64 -11.69 77.53
C ALA A 3 -68.62 -12.76 77.08
N SER A 4 -68.36 -12.84 75.81
CA SER A 4 -67.35 -13.74 75.21
C SER A 4 -65.95 -13.16 75.40
N PRO A 5 -64.91 -13.99 75.59
CA PRO A 5 -63.55 -13.52 75.80
C PRO A 5 -62.84 -13.18 74.44
N PRO A 6 -61.85 -12.30 74.46
CA PRO A 6 -61.14 -11.88 73.26
C PRO A 6 -60.14 -12.93 72.79
N ARG A 7 -60.00 -13.07 71.44
CA ARG A 7 -59.05 -13.94 70.80
C ARG A 7 -57.61 -13.39 70.85
N PRO A 8 -56.62 -14.24 71.01
CA PRO A 8 -55.22 -13.79 71.02
C PRO A 8 -54.72 -13.44 69.59
N ARG A 9 -53.95 -12.36 69.51
CA ARG A 9 -53.25 -11.91 68.29
C ARG A 9 -52.03 -12.80 68.07
N PRO A 10 -51.71 -13.19 66.79
CA PRO A 10 -50.46 -13.89 66.45
C PRO A 10 -49.24 -12.96 66.50
N PRO A 11 -48.05 -13.48 66.76
CA PRO A 11 -46.84 -12.68 66.84
C PRO A 11 -46.43 -12.20 65.45
N ARG A 12 -46.04 -10.93 65.36
CA ARG A 12 -45.42 -10.35 64.18
C ARG A 12 -43.99 -10.90 64.00
N GLY A 13 -43.85 -11.88 63.12
CA GLY A 13 -42.56 -12.30 62.64
C GLY A 13 -41.93 -11.21 61.77
N ALA A 14 -40.76 -10.75 62.16
CA ALA A 14 -39.91 -9.86 61.33
C ALA A 14 -39.36 -10.66 60.16
N LEU A 15 -39.93 -10.49 58.97
CA LEU A 15 -39.25 -10.88 57.71
C LEU A 15 -38.20 -9.84 57.42
N GLY A 16 -36.94 -10.19 57.67
CA GLY A 16 -35.79 -9.49 57.18
C GLY A 16 -35.74 -9.65 55.67
N ALA A 17 -36.07 -8.59 54.92
CA ALA A 17 -35.88 -8.52 53.54
C ALA A 17 -34.35 -8.32 53.24
N PHE A 18 -33.65 -9.39 52.86
CA PHE A 18 -32.36 -9.30 52.27
C PHE A 18 -32.54 -8.74 50.83
N PHE A 19 -32.38 -7.43 50.67
CA PHE A 19 -32.15 -6.82 49.39
C PHE A 19 -30.70 -7.14 48.94
N LEU A 20 -30.53 -8.16 48.12
CA LEU A 20 -29.33 -8.32 47.31
C LEU A 20 -29.32 -7.19 46.27
N ALA A 21 -28.57 -6.13 46.54
CA ALA A 21 -28.23 -5.13 45.54
C ALA A 21 -27.27 -5.75 44.54
N LEU A 22 -27.82 -6.22 43.40
CA LEU A 22 -27.04 -6.61 42.24
C LEU A 22 -26.52 -5.31 41.60
N VAL A 23 -25.32 -4.86 41.99
CA VAL A 23 -24.60 -3.79 41.27
C VAL A 23 -24.10 -4.40 39.96
N ALA A 24 -24.89 -4.23 38.90
CA ALA A 24 -24.43 -4.46 37.55
C ALA A 24 -23.39 -3.40 37.21
N VAL A 25 -22.09 -3.73 37.35
CA VAL A 25 -21.00 -2.95 36.78
C VAL A 25 -21.09 -3.12 35.27
N VAL A 26 -21.81 -2.23 34.62
CA VAL A 26 -21.71 -2.04 33.16
C VAL A 26 -20.35 -1.38 32.91
N ALA A 27 -19.31 -2.19 32.73
CA ALA A 27 -18.06 -1.73 32.15
C ALA A 27 -18.38 -1.32 30.71
N THR A 28 -18.64 -0.04 30.49
CA THR A 28 -18.60 0.54 29.16
C THR A 28 -17.16 0.42 28.67
N LEU A 29 -16.88 -0.60 27.88
CA LEU A 29 -15.71 -0.64 26.98
C LEU A 29 -15.91 0.51 26.00
N VAL A 30 -15.45 1.70 26.37
CA VAL A 30 -15.19 2.78 25.44
C VAL A 30 -13.97 2.29 24.64
N GLY A 31 -14.23 1.50 23.60
CA GLY A 31 -13.24 1.27 22.57
C GLY A 31 -12.90 2.64 22.02
N THR A 32 -11.70 3.15 22.31
CA THR A 32 -11.15 4.28 21.56
C THR A 32 -11.06 3.81 20.12
N ALA A 33 -12.03 4.23 19.28
CA ALA A 33 -11.84 4.16 17.84
C ALA A 33 -10.48 4.84 17.58
N PRO A 34 -9.60 4.26 16.74
CA PRO A 34 -8.40 4.96 16.35
C PRO A 34 -8.86 6.32 15.82
N ASP A 35 -8.27 7.39 16.35
CA ASP A 35 -8.57 8.74 15.90
C ASP A 35 -8.36 8.76 14.40
N ALA A 36 -9.44 8.91 13.62
CA ALA A 36 -9.37 9.16 12.21
C ALA A 36 -8.52 10.43 12.07
N ARG A 37 -7.29 10.28 11.59
CA ARG A 37 -6.38 11.41 11.43
C ARG A 37 -7.03 12.33 10.40
N ALA A 38 -7.29 13.57 10.79
CA ALA A 38 -7.90 14.54 9.89
C ALA A 38 -7.01 14.70 8.66
N ASP A 39 -7.63 14.70 7.47
CA ASP A 39 -6.95 14.98 6.21
C ASP A 39 -6.14 16.27 6.34
N THR A 40 -4.91 16.26 5.84
CA THR A 40 -4.00 17.40 5.92
C THR A 40 -3.93 18.11 4.56
N LEU A 41 -4.36 19.37 4.52
CA LEU A 41 -4.26 20.21 3.31
C LEU A 41 -2.88 20.83 3.19
N LEU A 42 -2.22 20.63 2.04
CA LEU A 42 -0.89 21.13 1.69
C LEU A 42 -1.00 22.02 0.46
N CYS A 43 -0.93 23.33 0.63
CA CYS A 43 -0.94 24.32 -0.48
C CYS A 43 0.42 25.01 -0.66
N GLU A 44 1.33 24.91 0.32
CA GLU A 44 2.69 25.38 0.19
C GLU A 44 3.42 24.67 -0.95
N GLN A 45 4.26 25.38 -1.69
CA GLN A 45 4.96 24.90 -2.88
C GLN A 45 5.64 23.53 -2.66
N TYR A 46 6.32 23.37 -1.54
CA TYR A 46 7.02 22.17 -1.11
C TYR A 46 6.46 21.63 0.22
N GLY A 47 5.17 21.90 0.48
CA GLY A 47 4.47 21.40 1.67
C GLY A 47 4.48 19.89 1.73
N THR A 48 4.68 19.32 2.92
CA THR A 48 4.74 17.88 3.14
C THR A 48 3.93 17.45 4.36
N ALA A 49 3.44 16.21 4.34
CA ALA A 49 2.84 15.55 5.49
C ALA A 49 3.29 14.09 5.55
N THR A 50 3.34 13.53 6.76
CA THR A 50 3.60 12.10 6.93
C THR A 50 2.28 11.34 7.00
N VAL A 51 2.12 10.29 6.19
CA VAL A 51 0.97 9.40 6.19
C VAL A 51 1.39 7.99 6.61
N GLN A 52 0.48 7.23 7.23
CA GLN A 52 0.74 5.89 7.76
C GLN A 52 1.95 5.83 8.73
N GLY A 53 2.40 6.97 9.27
CA GLY A 53 3.59 7.06 10.10
C GLY A 53 4.93 6.77 9.40
N ARG A 54 4.93 6.53 8.08
CA ARG A 54 6.11 6.04 7.34
C ARG A 54 6.33 6.65 5.96
N TYR A 55 5.32 7.16 5.27
CA TYR A 55 5.48 7.77 3.95
C TYR A 55 5.35 9.27 4.02
N VAL A 56 5.99 9.98 3.10
CA VAL A 56 5.88 11.44 2.99
C VAL A 56 5.06 11.78 1.75
N VAL A 57 3.92 12.47 1.94
CA VAL A 57 3.19 13.15 0.88
C VAL A 57 3.79 14.52 0.66
N GLN A 58 3.98 14.93 -0.59
CA GLN A 58 4.50 16.25 -0.97
C GLN A 58 3.66 16.90 -2.07
N ASN A 59 3.51 18.23 -2.01
CA ASN A 59 2.88 19.02 -3.05
C ASN A 59 3.79 19.22 -4.28
N ASN A 60 5.08 19.40 -4.06
CA ASN A 60 6.17 19.44 -5.04
C ASN A 60 5.81 20.20 -6.33
N ARG A 61 5.38 21.46 -6.20
CA ARG A 61 4.99 22.35 -7.29
C ARG A 61 6.17 23.25 -7.69
N TRP A 62 6.88 22.90 -8.74
CA TRP A 62 8.10 23.61 -9.16
C TRP A 62 7.97 24.34 -10.52
N GLY A 63 7.10 23.88 -11.42
CA GLY A 63 7.02 24.39 -12.81
C GLY A 63 6.00 25.53 -13.00
N THR A 64 5.32 25.99 -11.96
CA THR A 64 4.34 27.08 -12.05
C THR A 64 4.21 27.85 -10.74
N ALA A 65 3.86 29.15 -10.82
CA ALA A 65 3.46 29.94 -9.67
C ALA A 65 1.97 29.80 -9.31
N ALA A 66 1.16 29.18 -10.19
CA ALA A 66 -0.26 28.98 -9.95
C ALA A 66 -0.51 28.06 -8.74
N THR A 67 -1.65 28.25 -8.07
CA THR A 67 -1.96 27.50 -6.84
C THR A 67 -2.20 26.02 -7.12
N GLN A 68 -1.54 25.17 -6.35
CA GLN A 68 -1.79 23.75 -6.28
C GLN A 68 -1.91 23.34 -4.82
N CYS A 69 -2.91 22.52 -4.51
CA CYS A 69 -3.11 21.96 -3.17
C CYS A 69 -3.30 20.46 -3.24
N VAL A 70 -2.65 19.77 -2.34
CA VAL A 70 -2.77 18.33 -2.10
C VAL A 70 -3.42 18.12 -0.75
N THR A 71 -4.42 17.26 -0.67
CA THR A 71 -4.95 16.76 0.60
C THR A 71 -4.37 15.37 0.85
N ALA A 72 -3.50 15.28 1.85
CA ALA A 72 -2.98 14.01 2.34
C ALA A 72 -4.07 13.29 3.14
N THR A 73 -4.33 12.03 2.81
CA THR A 73 -5.30 11.14 3.47
C THR A 73 -4.57 10.08 4.29
N ASP A 74 -5.28 9.21 4.99
CA ASP A 74 -4.67 8.12 5.77
C ASP A 74 -3.88 7.12 4.92
N THR A 75 -4.24 6.94 3.63
CA THR A 75 -3.65 5.91 2.76
C THR A 75 -2.95 6.44 1.52
N GLY A 76 -3.06 7.74 1.23
CA GLY A 76 -2.54 8.33 0.01
C GLY A 76 -2.73 9.85 -0.03
N PHE A 77 -3.15 10.37 -1.17
CA PHE A 77 -3.46 11.79 -1.31
C PHE A 77 -4.44 12.06 -2.46
N ARG A 78 -5.03 13.25 -2.46
CA ARG A 78 -5.81 13.78 -3.58
C ARG A 78 -5.32 15.18 -3.96
N LEU A 79 -5.22 15.46 -5.24
CA LEU A 79 -5.00 16.79 -5.77
C LEU A 79 -6.33 17.56 -5.71
N THR A 80 -6.48 18.47 -4.74
CA THR A 80 -7.75 19.19 -4.50
C THR A 80 -7.82 20.50 -5.25
N ARG A 81 -6.66 21.05 -5.65
CA ARG A 81 -6.56 22.22 -6.52
C ARG A 81 -5.32 22.11 -7.39
N ALA A 82 -5.43 22.43 -8.68
CA ALA A 82 -4.34 22.34 -9.64
C ALA A 82 -4.47 23.42 -10.74
N ASP A 83 -4.39 24.68 -10.32
CA ASP A 83 -4.53 25.84 -11.22
C ASP A 83 -3.36 25.93 -12.21
N GLY A 84 -3.59 26.69 -13.26
CA GLY A 84 -2.60 26.99 -14.28
C GLY A 84 -2.37 25.84 -15.27
N SER A 85 -1.65 26.20 -16.34
CA SER A 85 -1.29 25.30 -17.43
C SER A 85 0.12 25.63 -17.91
N VAL A 86 0.84 24.59 -18.35
CA VAL A 86 2.12 24.73 -19.02
C VAL A 86 2.03 24.06 -20.40
N PRO A 87 2.92 24.40 -21.37
CA PRO A 87 2.95 23.74 -22.68
C PRO A 87 3.19 22.23 -22.56
N THR A 88 2.47 21.45 -23.38
CA THR A 88 2.53 19.98 -23.34
C THR A 88 3.79 19.39 -23.97
N ASP A 89 4.57 20.19 -24.68
CA ASP A 89 5.89 19.88 -25.24
C ASP A 89 7.06 20.29 -24.32
N GLY A 90 6.74 20.87 -23.15
CA GLY A 90 7.68 21.26 -22.10
C GLY A 90 7.55 20.39 -20.84
N PRO A 91 8.26 20.78 -19.75
CA PRO A 91 8.18 20.07 -18.49
C PRO A 91 6.81 20.25 -17.81
N PRO A 92 6.39 19.33 -16.93
CA PRO A 92 5.16 19.44 -16.14
C PRO A 92 5.26 20.60 -15.14
N LYS A 93 4.11 21.00 -14.57
CA LYS A 93 4.06 22.08 -13.57
C LYS A 93 4.41 21.63 -12.15
N ALA A 94 4.38 20.31 -11.86
CA ALA A 94 4.57 19.75 -10.54
C ALA A 94 4.76 18.24 -10.60
N TYR A 95 5.17 17.64 -9.48
CA TYR A 95 5.04 16.21 -9.22
C TYR A 95 4.53 15.98 -7.78
N PRO A 96 3.23 16.25 -7.51
CA PRO A 96 2.62 15.84 -6.25
C PRO A 96 2.68 14.32 -6.14
N SER A 97 3.29 13.84 -5.07
CA SER A 97 3.58 12.42 -4.87
C SER A 97 3.60 12.05 -3.40
N LEU A 98 3.63 10.75 -3.14
CA LEU A 98 4.05 10.23 -1.86
C LEU A 98 5.20 9.25 -2.06
N PHE A 99 6.11 9.15 -1.06
CA PHE A 99 7.32 8.38 -1.23
C PHE A 99 7.79 7.64 0.02
N ASN A 100 8.57 6.59 -0.23
CA ASN A 100 9.46 5.91 0.70
C ASN A 100 10.91 6.21 0.28
N GLY A 101 11.75 6.66 1.20
CA GLY A 101 13.13 7.03 0.94
C GLY A 101 13.42 8.48 1.24
N CYS A 102 14.40 9.07 0.55
CA CYS A 102 14.84 10.45 0.77
C CYS A 102 14.68 11.28 -0.51
N HIS A 103 14.18 12.51 -0.37
CA HIS A 103 14.02 13.47 -1.46
C HIS A 103 14.26 14.89 -0.93
N TYR A 104 15.28 15.61 -1.45
CA TYR A 104 15.69 16.97 -1.04
C TYR A 104 15.70 17.16 0.48
N THR A 105 16.57 16.44 1.18
CA THR A 105 16.73 16.44 2.65
C THR A 105 15.57 15.83 3.45
N ARG A 106 14.41 15.60 2.84
CA ARG A 106 13.27 15.00 3.51
C ARG A 106 13.32 13.47 3.34
N CYS A 107 13.41 12.75 4.45
CA CYS A 107 13.37 11.29 4.46
C CYS A 107 12.09 10.78 5.13
N SER A 108 11.57 9.68 4.62
CA SER A 108 10.44 8.95 5.18
C SER A 108 10.82 8.33 6.53
N PRO A 109 9.96 8.43 7.57
CA PRO A 109 10.27 7.83 8.87
C PRO A 109 10.52 6.32 8.77
N GLY A 110 11.63 5.87 9.37
CA GLY A 110 11.98 4.45 9.41
C GLY A 110 12.33 3.80 8.06
N THR A 111 12.58 4.60 7.01
CA THR A 111 13.01 4.08 5.71
C THR A 111 14.36 3.37 5.79
N ALA A 112 14.49 2.28 5.02
CA ALA A 112 15.78 1.61 4.80
C ALA A 112 16.61 2.26 3.66
N LEU A 113 16.06 3.29 3.00
CA LEU A 113 16.70 4.00 1.90
C LEU A 113 17.44 5.25 2.38
N PRO A 114 18.58 5.61 1.77
CA PRO A 114 19.25 4.97 0.62
C PRO A 114 19.84 3.60 0.95
N ALA A 115 19.66 2.62 0.05
CA ALA A 115 20.22 1.29 0.17
C ALA A 115 21.00 0.90 -1.10
N ARG A 116 22.12 0.19 -0.93
CA ARG A 116 22.94 -0.26 -2.07
C ARG A 116 22.16 -1.27 -2.91
N ILE A 117 22.06 -1.06 -4.22
CA ILE A 117 21.26 -1.87 -5.15
C ILE A 117 21.64 -3.36 -5.04
N GLY A 118 22.93 -3.69 -5.07
CA GLY A 118 23.39 -5.07 -4.93
C GLY A 118 23.18 -5.70 -3.54
N GLY A 119 22.68 -4.93 -2.57
CA GLY A 119 22.33 -5.39 -1.22
C GLY A 119 20.83 -5.43 -0.96
N ILE A 120 19.98 -5.23 -1.99
CA ILE A 120 18.52 -5.29 -1.90
C ILE A 120 18.04 -6.62 -2.47
N ALA A 121 17.46 -7.46 -1.64
CA ALA A 121 16.86 -8.73 -2.08
C ALA A 121 15.55 -8.49 -2.85
N SER A 122 14.69 -7.59 -2.36
CA SER A 122 13.43 -7.20 -3.01
C SER A 122 12.98 -5.81 -2.54
N ALA A 123 12.20 -5.13 -3.36
CA ALA A 123 11.58 -3.85 -3.02
C ALA A 123 10.11 -3.83 -3.49
N PRO A 124 9.22 -4.61 -2.82
CA PRO A 124 7.80 -4.65 -3.21
C PRO A 124 7.14 -3.30 -3.02
N SER A 125 6.34 -2.92 -4.01
CA SER A 125 5.52 -1.70 -3.98
C SER A 125 4.17 -1.96 -4.64
N ALA A 126 3.14 -1.29 -4.14
CA ALA A 126 1.80 -1.32 -4.73
C ALA A 126 1.19 0.07 -4.71
N VAL A 127 0.38 0.37 -5.72
CA VAL A 127 -0.32 1.64 -5.86
C VAL A 127 -1.72 1.44 -6.41
N SER A 128 -2.65 2.33 -6.01
CA SER A 128 -3.95 2.50 -6.65
C SER A 128 -4.17 3.97 -6.97
N TYR A 129 -4.38 4.28 -8.25
CA TYR A 129 -4.58 5.62 -8.79
C TYR A 129 -6.06 5.90 -9.08
N GLY A 130 -6.51 7.15 -8.84
CA GLY A 130 -7.74 7.71 -9.35
C GLY A 130 -7.44 8.71 -10.47
N PHE A 131 -7.99 8.48 -11.65
CA PHE A 131 -7.79 9.29 -12.86
C PHE A 131 -8.95 10.26 -13.09
N VAL A 132 -8.67 11.36 -13.83
CA VAL A 132 -9.68 12.32 -14.30
C VAL A 132 -9.56 12.49 -15.80
N GLY A 133 -10.66 12.82 -16.49
CA GLY A 133 -10.69 12.94 -17.95
C GLY A 133 -10.38 14.34 -18.50
N ASP A 134 -10.52 15.38 -17.69
CA ASP A 134 -10.45 16.80 -18.10
C ASP A 134 -9.09 17.47 -17.81
N ALA A 135 -8.05 16.69 -17.63
CA ALA A 135 -6.69 17.15 -17.33
C ALA A 135 -5.66 16.56 -18.31
N VAL A 136 -4.52 17.23 -18.47
CA VAL A 136 -3.35 16.68 -19.17
C VAL A 136 -2.29 16.33 -18.15
N TYR A 137 -1.96 15.04 -18.03
CA TYR A 137 -1.07 14.51 -17.00
C TYR A 137 -0.54 13.12 -17.34
N ASN A 138 0.51 12.70 -16.64
CA ASN A 138 0.80 11.30 -16.43
C ASN A 138 0.54 10.89 -14.96
N ALA A 139 0.33 9.59 -14.75
CA ALA A 139 0.42 8.94 -13.44
C ALA A 139 1.67 8.06 -13.46
N SER A 140 2.62 8.33 -12.59
CA SER A 140 3.92 7.69 -12.63
C SER A 140 4.46 7.30 -11.27
N TYR A 141 5.36 6.29 -11.29
CA TYR A 141 6.42 6.18 -10.29
C TYR A 141 7.64 6.95 -10.76
N ASP A 142 8.32 7.59 -9.81
CA ASP A 142 9.66 8.12 -9.94
C ASP A 142 10.57 7.41 -8.93
N ILE A 143 11.52 6.65 -9.45
CA ILE A 143 12.44 5.85 -8.67
C ILE A 143 13.83 6.41 -8.90
N TRP A 144 14.52 6.79 -7.82
CA TRP A 144 15.75 7.52 -7.91
C TRP A 144 16.96 6.69 -7.54
N LEU A 145 18.00 6.74 -8.39
CA LEU A 145 19.27 6.03 -8.23
C LEU A 145 20.44 7.01 -8.22
N ASP A 146 21.43 6.78 -7.37
CA ASP A 146 22.65 7.60 -7.31
C ASP A 146 23.87 6.73 -6.99
N PRO A 147 25.09 7.06 -7.54
CA PRO A 147 26.32 6.36 -7.16
C PRO A 147 26.71 6.52 -5.68
N THR A 148 26.08 7.45 -4.97
CA THR A 148 26.29 7.72 -3.54
C THR A 148 24.98 7.54 -2.76
N PRO A 149 25.02 7.30 -1.43
CA PRO A 149 23.81 7.21 -0.60
C PRO A 149 23.18 8.61 -0.40
N ARG A 150 22.75 9.22 -1.49
CA ARG A 150 22.28 10.60 -1.55
C ARG A 150 20.94 10.78 -0.83
N THR A 151 20.86 11.80 0.02
CA THR A 151 19.63 12.21 0.70
C THR A 151 19.17 13.62 0.31
N ASP A 152 20.00 14.36 -0.44
CA ASP A 152 19.73 15.74 -0.86
C ASP A 152 20.18 15.99 -2.30
N GLY A 153 19.55 16.97 -2.96
CA GLY A 153 19.84 17.37 -4.33
C GLY A 153 19.37 16.38 -5.38
N VAL A 154 19.84 16.55 -6.61
CA VAL A 154 19.43 15.77 -7.76
C VAL A 154 20.21 14.44 -7.80
N ASN A 155 19.51 13.33 -7.89
CA ASN A 155 20.09 12.00 -8.10
C ASN A 155 20.55 11.83 -9.55
N ARG A 156 21.44 10.86 -9.80
CA ARG A 156 22.06 10.67 -11.11
C ARG A 156 21.11 10.08 -12.14
N THR A 157 20.28 9.11 -11.77
CA THR A 157 19.33 8.45 -12.68
C THR A 157 17.94 8.40 -12.09
N GLU A 158 16.97 8.72 -12.93
CA GLU A 158 15.54 8.64 -12.65
C GLU A 158 14.93 7.52 -13.48
N ILE A 159 14.23 6.62 -12.83
CA ILE A 159 13.39 5.62 -13.48
C ILE A 159 11.94 6.10 -13.34
N MET A 160 11.30 6.40 -14.47
CA MET A 160 9.88 6.71 -14.51
C MET A 160 9.10 5.48 -14.99
N ILE A 161 8.02 5.13 -14.29
CA ILE A 161 7.08 4.12 -14.75
C ILE A 161 5.74 4.81 -14.97
N TRP A 162 5.37 5.06 -16.23
CA TRP A 162 4.13 5.72 -16.60
C TRP A 162 2.99 4.71 -16.65
N PHE A 163 2.17 4.71 -15.63
CA PHE A 163 0.96 3.87 -15.50
C PHE A 163 -0.17 4.36 -16.39
N HIS A 164 -0.24 5.66 -16.62
CA HIS A 164 -1.22 6.29 -17.48
C HIS A 164 -0.70 7.63 -18.00
N ARG A 165 -1.12 8.00 -19.20
CA ARG A 165 -1.02 9.37 -19.70
C ARG A 165 -2.34 9.80 -20.30
N ASN A 166 -2.73 11.04 -20.03
CA ASN A 166 -3.89 11.68 -20.63
C ASN A 166 -3.43 12.96 -21.33
N GLY A 167 -3.69 13.05 -22.63
CA GLY A 167 -3.27 14.17 -23.47
C GLY A 167 -1.99 13.93 -24.27
N PRO A 168 -1.56 14.95 -25.08
CA PRO A 168 -0.45 14.85 -26.04
C PRO A 168 0.90 15.10 -25.38
N ILE A 169 1.20 14.37 -24.33
CA ILE A 169 2.49 14.42 -23.60
C ILE A 169 3.29 13.15 -23.86
N GLN A 170 4.60 13.24 -23.71
CA GLN A 170 5.51 12.12 -23.87
C GLN A 170 6.63 12.18 -22.85
N PRO A 171 7.30 11.04 -22.54
CA PRO A 171 8.50 11.03 -21.72
C PRO A 171 9.61 11.88 -22.34
N ILE A 172 10.53 12.32 -21.50
CA ILE A 172 11.75 13.01 -21.94
C ILE A 172 12.61 12.08 -22.82
N GLY A 173 13.21 12.62 -23.88
CA GLY A 173 14.09 11.89 -24.79
C GLY A 173 13.35 11.24 -25.95
N ALA A 174 13.72 10.00 -26.28
CA ALA A 174 13.20 9.27 -27.43
C ALA A 174 12.93 7.79 -27.09
N PRO A 175 11.99 7.13 -27.83
CA PRO A 175 11.75 5.70 -27.65
C PRO A 175 12.95 4.89 -28.14
N VAL A 176 13.39 3.92 -27.34
CA VAL A 176 14.54 3.04 -27.63
C VAL A 176 14.14 1.56 -27.78
N GLY A 177 12.86 1.26 -27.79
CA GLY A 177 12.32 -0.09 -27.95
C GLY A 177 11.29 -0.47 -26.90
N THR A 178 11.22 -1.75 -26.59
CA THR A 178 10.32 -2.32 -25.59
C THR A 178 11.10 -3.17 -24.58
N ALA A 179 10.51 -3.40 -23.40
CA ALA A 179 11.01 -4.34 -22.41
C ALA A 179 9.84 -5.09 -21.79
N THR A 180 10.09 -6.31 -21.32
CA THR A 180 9.15 -7.05 -20.45
C THR A 180 9.68 -6.98 -19.04
N VAL A 181 8.98 -6.25 -18.16
CA VAL A 181 9.34 -6.05 -16.76
C VAL A 181 8.13 -6.35 -15.89
N GLY A 182 8.32 -7.12 -14.82
CA GLY A 182 7.23 -7.51 -13.93
C GLY A 182 6.09 -8.27 -14.64
N GLY A 183 6.42 -9.05 -15.68
CA GLY A 183 5.45 -9.78 -16.50
C GLY A 183 4.62 -8.93 -17.46
N ARG A 184 4.93 -7.62 -17.63
CA ARG A 184 4.23 -6.69 -18.52
C ARG A 184 5.16 -6.12 -19.57
N SER A 185 4.61 -5.81 -20.77
CA SER A 185 5.32 -5.13 -21.84
C SER A 185 5.24 -3.62 -21.66
N TRP A 186 6.38 -2.95 -21.85
CA TRP A 186 6.55 -1.51 -21.71
C TRP A 186 7.23 -0.94 -22.95
N GLN A 187 6.80 0.24 -23.40
CA GLN A 187 7.59 1.05 -24.31
C GLN A 187 8.68 1.75 -23.50
N VAL A 188 9.94 1.64 -23.93
CA VAL A 188 11.07 2.21 -23.19
C VAL A 188 11.57 3.46 -23.90
N TRP A 189 11.73 4.54 -23.13
CA TRP A 189 12.30 5.81 -23.55
C TRP A 189 13.55 6.11 -22.75
N THR A 190 14.54 6.78 -23.36
CA THR A 190 15.72 7.28 -22.65
C THR A 190 16.01 8.72 -23.04
N GLY A 191 16.44 9.50 -22.07
CA GLY A 191 16.81 10.91 -22.25
C GLY A 191 17.47 11.47 -21.03
N GLY A 192 17.46 12.79 -20.90
CA GLY A 192 17.98 13.51 -19.74
C GLY A 192 17.63 14.97 -19.83
N ASN A 193 17.59 15.64 -18.68
CA ASN A 193 17.26 17.07 -18.57
C ASN A 193 18.49 17.95 -18.32
N GLY A 194 19.71 17.39 -18.49
CA GLY A 194 20.97 18.06 -18.21
C GLY A 194 21.43 17.97 -16.74
N SER A 195 20.53 17.54 -15.83
CA SER A 195 20.85 17.32 -14.42
C SER A 195 20.91 15.85 -14.06
N ASN A 196 20.06 15.03 -14.67
CA ASN A 196 19.99 13.57 -14.48
C ASN A 196 19.68 12.86 -15.79
N ASP A 197 20.05 11.59 -15.86
CA ASP A 197 19.62 10.67 -16.91
C ASP A 197 18.22 10.13 -16.54
N VAL A 198 17.37 9.92 -17.55
CA VAL A 198 16.00 9.44 -17.36
C VAL A 198 15.76 8.22 -18.23
N ILE A 199 15.22 7.16 -17.64
CA ILE A 199 14.64 6.02 -18.34
C ILE A 199 13.16 5.92 -17.99
N SER A 200 12.29 5.90 -19.01
CA SER A 200 10.85 5.82 -18.80
C SER A 200 10.27 4.55 -19.40
N PHE A 201 9.47 3.85 -18.59
CA PHE A 201 8.72 2.66 -19.00
C PHE A 201 7.24 3.07 -19.10
N VAL A 202 6.70 3.06 -20.32
CA VAL A 202 5.34 3.54 -20.60
C VAL A 202 4.42 2.35 -20.83
N ALA A 203 3.36 2.25 -20.02
CA ALA A 203 2.33 1.23 -20.18
C ALA A 203 1.59 1.42 -21.52
N PRO A 204 1.26 0.34 -22.24
CA PRO A 204 0.51 0.40 -23.49
C PRO A 204 -0.96 0.81 -23.29
N SER A 205 -1.48 0.68 -22.08
CA SER A 205 -2.82 1.08 -21.66
C SER A 205 -2.82 1.51 -20.21
N ALA A 206 -3.84 2.25 -19.78
CA ALA A 206 -3.95 2.73 -18.41
C ALA A 206 -3.95 1.59 -17.39
N LEU A 207 -3.13 1.71 -16.37
CA LEU A 207 -3.06 0.84 -15.20
C LEU A 207 -3.53 1.63 -13.97
N ALA A 208 -4.72 1.36 -13.48
CA ALA A 208 -5.24 2.05 -12.30
C ALA A 208 -4.66 1.50 -10.99
N ALA A 209 -4.22 0.25 -10.98
CA ALA A 209 -3.60 -0.38 -9.82
C ALA A 209 -2.64 -1.50 -10.25
N TRP A 210 -1.56 -1.66 -9.50
CA TRP A 210 -0.62 -2.75 -9.68
C TRP A 210 0.29 -2.88 -8.46
N ASP A 211 0.67 -4.13 -8.18
CA ASP A 211 1.70 -4.53 -7.22
C ASP A 211 2.87 -5.17 -7.96
N PHE A 212 4.10 -4.78 -7.64
CA PHE A 212 5.30 -5.21 -8.34
C PHE A 212 6.55 -5.07 -7.46
N ASP A 213 7.64 -5.68 -7.89
CA ASP A 213 8.95 -5.43 -7.29
C ASP A 213 9.66 -4.29 -8.06
N VAL A 214 9.96 -3.19 -7.38
CA VAL A 214 10.74 -2.05 -7.92
C VAL A 214 12.08 -2.52 -8.47
N MET A 215 12.68 -3.57 -7.88
CA MET A 215 13.96 -4.10 -8.33
C MET A 215 13.91 -4.71 -9.74
N ASP A 216 12.74 -5.07 -10.26
CA ASP A 216 12.63 -5.51 -11.66
C ASP A 216 13.00 -4.39 -12.62
N PHE A 217 12.53 -3.16 -12.37
CA PHE A 217 12.87 -1.97 -13.15
C PHE A 217 14.31 -1.49 -12.90
N VAL A 218 14.77 -1.59 -11.65
CA VAL A 218 16.17 -1.27 -11.32
C VAL A 218 17.11 -2.21 -12.05
N ARG A 219 16.86 -3.52 -12.08
CA ARG A 219 17.67 -4.51 -12.81
C ARG A 219 17.68 -4.24 -14.32
N GLU A 220 16.54 -3.92 -14.91
CA GLU A 220 16.47 -3.55 -16.34
C GLU A 220 17.28 -2.27 -16.64
N THR A 221 17.23 -1.28 -15.73
CA THR A 221 18.01 -0.03 -15.84
C THR A 221 19.51 -0.30 -15.73
N VAL A 222 19.93 -1.17 -14.83
CA VAL A 222 21.33 -1.62 -14.70
C VAL A 222 21.78 -2.38 -15.96
N ALA A 223 20.95 -3.29 -16.49
CA ALA A 223 21.24 -4.05 -17.71
C ALA A 223 21.42 -3.14 -18.94
N ARG A 224 20.77 -1.97 -18.94
CA ARG A 224 20.94 -0.94 -19.97
C ARG A 224 22.15 -0.02 -19.73
N GLY A 225 22.91 -0.21 -18.69
CA GLY A 225 24.10 0.59 -18.36
C GLY A 225 23.78 1.99 -17.82
N MET A 226 22.56 2.26 -17.37
CA MET A 226 22.15 3.55 -16.82
C MET A 226 22.26 3.64 -15.30
N ALA A 227 22.66 2.56 -14.64
CA ALA A 227 23.02 2.48 -13.21
C ALA A 227 23.99 1.31 -12.99
N GLY A 228 24.58 1.22 -11.79
CA GLY A 228 25.42 0.11 -11.35
C GLY A 228 24.86 -0.60 -10.13
N ASN A 229 25.19 -1.88 -9.93
CA ASN A 229 24.83 -2.62 -8.71
C ASN A 229 25.51 -2.06 -7.44
N ASP A 230 26.54 -1.26 -7.61
CA ASP A 230 27.24 -0.53 -6.56
C ASP A 230 26.59 0.80 -6.21
N TRP A 231 25.61 1.26 -6.99
CA TRP A 231 24.81 2.46 -6.72
C TRP A 231 23.76 2.21 -5.64
N TYR A 232 23.00 3.24 -5.31
CA TYR A 232 21.99 3.24 -4.26
C TYR A 232 20.62 3.55 -4.84
N LEU A 233 19.62 2.80 -4.42
CA LEU A 233 18.22 3.19 -4.49
C LEU A 233 17.99 4.21 -3.38
N THR A 234 17.56 5.42 -3.71
CA THR A 234 17.44 6.53 -2.76
C THR A 234 16.01 6.86 -2.41
N SER A 235 15.07 6.73 -3.36
CA SER A 235 13.64 6.85 -3.08
C SER A 235 12.77 6.13 -4.12
N VAL A 236 11.56 5.75 -3.69
CA VAL A 236 10.48 5.18 -4.48
C VAL A 236 9.26 6.07 -4.27
N GLN A 237 8.82 6.74 -5.31
CA GLN A 237 7.74 7.71 -5.27
C GLN A 237 6.60 7.30 -6.20
N ALA A 238 5.35 7.62 -5.86
CA ALA A 238 4.18 7.44 -6.71
C ALA A 238 3.36 8.74 -6.73
N GLY A 239 3.00 9.21 -7.94
CA GLY A 239 2.33 10.50 -8.07
C GLY A 239 1.85 10.79 -9.47
N PHE A 240 1.75 12.08 -9.75
CA PHE A 240 1.29 12.61 -11.03
C PHE A 240 2.17 13.76 -11.50
N GLU A 241 2.39 13.83 -12.79
CA GLU A 241 2.90 15.05 -13.41
C GLU A 241 1.77 15.73 -14.19
N PRO A 242 1.12 16.77 -13.64
CA PRO A 242 0.11 17.54 -14.35
C PRO A 242 0.74 18.64 -15.21
N TRP A 243 0.29 18.77 -16.46
CA TRP A 243 0.55 19.90 -17.36
C TRP A 243 -0.60 20.90 -17.34
N GLN A 244 -1.85 20.41 -17.41
CA GLN A 244 -3.05 21.23 -17.46
C GLN A 244 -4.10 20.63 -16.54
N ASN A 245 -4.76 21.45 -15.72
CA ASN A 245 -5.72 21.01 -14.70
C ASN A 245 -5.09 19.97 -13.72
N GLY A 246 -5.86 18.97 -13.31
CA GLY A 246 -5.43 17.87 -12.46
C GLY A 246 -6.16 17.76 -11.13
N ALA A 247 -7.06 18.70 -10.80
CA ALA A 247 -7.90 18.55 -9.61
C ALA A 247 -8.73 17.27 -9.69
N GLY A 248 -8.77 16.50 -8.60
CA GLY A 248 -9.44 15.20 -8.55
C GLY A 248 -8.51 13.99 -8.75
N LEU A 249 -7.32 14.16 -9.33
CA LEU A 249 -6.30 13.10 -9.37
C LEU A 249 -5.99 12.62 -7.95
N ALA A 250 -5.88 11.31 -7.76
CA ALA A 250 -5.66 10.73 -6.43
C ALA A 250 -4.75 9.50 -6.48
N VAL A 251 -3.90 9.36 -5.47
CA VAL A 251 -3.35 8.09 -5.06
C VAL A 251 -4.21 7.60 -3.90
N HIS A 252 -5.01 6.56 -4.12
CA HIS A 252 -5.92 6.03 -3.12
C HIS A 252 -5.20 5.19 -2.07
N SER A 253 -4.18 4.45 -2.51
CA SER A 253 -3.32 3.65 -1.63
C SER A 253 -1.91 3.53 -2.22
N PHE A 254 -0.95 3.40 -1.33
CA PHE A 254 0.45 3.16 -1.66
C PHE A 254 1.10 2.32 -0.57
N SER A 255 1.91 1.37 -1.01
CA SER A 255 2.84 0.68 -0.13
C SER A 255 4.20 0.55 -0.80
N SER A 256 5.25 0.61 0.00
CA SER A 256 6.62 0.39 -0.45
C SER A 256 7.44 -0.13 0.72
N ALA A 257 8.16 -1.21 0.49
CA ALA A 257 9.11 -1.77 1.45
C ALA A 257 10.43 -2.08 0.74
N VAL A 258 11.51 -2.19 1.50
CA VAL A 258 12.83 -2.57 1.00
C VAL A 258 13.38 -3.64 1.92
N HIS A 259 13.65 -4.81 1.35
CA HIS A 259 14.22 -5.95 2.06
C HIS A 259 15.69 -6.08 1.66
N LEU A 260 16.56 -5.87 2.64
CA LEU A 260 18.00 -6.02 2.46
C LEU A 260 18.38 -7.50 2.49
N GLY A 261 19.39 -7.87 1.70
CA GLY A 261 19.87 -9.24 1.57
C GLY A 261 20.48 -9.47 0.19
N THR A 262 20.95 -10.68 -0.06
CA THR A 262 21.46 -11.05 -1.38
C THR A 262 20.31 -11.16 -2.36
N PRO A 263 20.35 -10.46 -3.53
CA PRO A 263 19.34 -10.62 -4.57
C PRO A 263 19.24 -12.09 -5.00
N PRO A 264 18.03 -12.60 -5.33
CA PRO A 264 17.92 -13.91 -5.93
C PRO A 264 18.71 -13.94 -7.24
N THR A 265 19.64 -14.87 -7.38
CA THR A 265 20.38 -15.10 -8.61
C THR A 265 19.38 -15.55 -9.69
N GLY A 266 19.41 -14.90 -10.85
CA GLY A 266 18.49 -15.15 -11.96
C GLY A 266 18.58 -16.60 -12.50
N PRO A 267 17.63 -17.04 -13.36
CA PRO A 267 17.60 -18.41 -13.87
C PRO A 267 18.79 -18.63 -14.81
N GLY A 268 19.81 -19.38 -14.37
CA GLY A 268 20.88 -19.79 -15.27
C GLY A 268 22.22 -20.15 -14.69
N GLU A 269 22.36 -20.60 -13.44
CA GLU A 269 23.56 -21.35 -13.03
C GLU A 269 23.25 -22.26 -11.84
N PRO A 270 23.52 -23.58 -11.89
CA PRO A 270 23.40 -24.43 -10.71
C PRO A 270 24.59 -24.08 -9.79
N GLY A 271 24.38 -23.12 -8.90
CA GLY A 271 25.23 -22.90 -7.74
C GLY A 271 25.07 -24.01 -6.73
N PRO A 272 26.04 -24.15 -5.77
CA PRO A 272 25.96 -25.18 -4.75
C PRO A 272 24.63 -25.08 -4.01
N THR A 273 24.02 -26.23 -3.78
CA THR A 273 22.73 -26.41 -3.11
C THR A 273 22.79 -25.93 -1.67
N ASP A 274 22.69 -24.61 -1.47
CA ASP A 274 22.23 -24.08 -0.20
C ASP A 274 20.71 -24.31 -0.12
N PRO A 275 20.19 -24.76 1.01
CA PRO A 275 18.77 -25.03 1.16
C PRO A 275 18.00 -23.74 0.83
N VAL A 276 17.04 -23.84 -0.10
CA VAL A 276 16.03 -22.79 -0.39
C VAL A 276 15.53 -22.27 0.95
N PRO A 277 15.61 -20.96 1.25
CA PRO A 277 15.02 -20.46 2.48
C PRO A 277 13.57 -20.94 2.53
N PRO A 278 13.12 -21.57 3.59
CA PRO A 278 11.76 -22.06 3.69
C PRO A 278 10.83 -20.88 3.41
N THR A 279 9.84 -21.10 2.57
CA THR A 279 8.75 -20.13 2.31
C THR A 279 8.33 -19.57 3.66
N ALA A 280 8.46 -18.24 3.84
CA ALA A 280 8.28 -17.63 5.16
C ALA A 280 6.81 -17.63 5.60
N CYS A 281 5.89 -18.22 4.81
CA CYS A 281 4.48 -18.31 5.14
C CYS A 281 3.79 -19.48 4.41
N ALA A 282 2.70 -19.95 5.03
CA ALA A 282 1.73 -20.87 4.43
C ALA A 282 0.32 -20.32 4.63
N VAL A 283 -0.54 -20.50 3.62
CA VAL A 283 -1.94 -20.04 3.69
C VAL A 283 -2.88 -21.21 3.44
N THR A 284 -3.79 -21.41 4.38
CA THR A 284 -4.90 -22.36 4.20
C THR A 284 -6.18 -21.58 3.95
N PHE A 285 -6.81 -21.81 2.80
CA PHE A 285 -8.09 -21.24 2.42
C PHE A 285 -9.17 -22.31 2.50
N ALA A 286 -10.12 -22.18 3.40
CA ALA A 286 -11.18 -23.14 3.66
C ALA A 286 -12.56 -22.51 3.36
N PRO A 287 -13.10 -22.66 2.13
CA PRO A 287 -14.40 -22.12 1.74
C PRO A 287 -15.55 -23.05 2.13
N ASN A 288 -16.71 -22.44 2.44
CA ASN A 288 -18.02 -23.06 2.44
C ASN A 288 -18.87 -22.36 1.37
N VAL A 289 -19.21 -23.08 0.28
CA VAL A 289 -19.77 -22.50 -0.95
C VAL A 289 -21.24 -22.90 -1.12
N TRP A 290 -22.09 -21.95 -1.49
CA TRP A 290 -23.48 -22.15 -1.91
C TRP A 290 -23.79 -21.35 -3.17
N THR A 291 -24.92 -21.56 -3.79
CA THR A 291 -25.28 -20.85 -5.04
C THR A 291 -25.18 -19.34 -4.88
N GLY A 292 -24.26 -18.70 -5.60
CA GLY A 292 -24.04 -17.25 -5.66
C GLY A 292 -23.30 -16.65 -4.48
N GLY A 293 -22.86 -17.45 -3.48
CA GLY A 293 -22.13 -16.92 -2.32
C GLY A 293 -21.24 -17.95 -1.63
N TYR A 294 -20.37 -17.47 -0.77
CA TYR A 294 -19.50 -18.32 0.04
C TYR A 294 -19.05 -17.60 1.31
N THR A 295 -18.68 -18.37 2.32
CA THR A 295 -17.80 -17.90 3.40
C THR A 295 -16.47 -18.62 3.30
N ALA A 296 -15.42 -18.00 3.78
CA ALA A 296 -14.10 -18.62 3.85
C ALA A 296 -13.43 -18.30 5.19
N ASN A 297 -12.74 -19.29 5.75
CA ASN A 297 -11.74 -19.10 6.78
C ASN A 297 -10.36 -19.14 6.13
N VAL A 298 -9.52 -18.16 6.44
CA VAL A 298 -8.15 -18.04 5.95
C VAL A 298 -7.22 -18.11 7.15
N THR A 299 -6.39 -19.14 7.20
CA THR A 299 -5.32 -19.26 8.20
C THR A 299 -4.01 -18.86 7.55
N VAL A 300 -3.34 -17.87 8.14
CA VAL A 300 -2.04 -17.37 7.71
C VAL A 300 -1.01 -17.81 8.73
N ALA A 301 -0.10 -18.70 8.34
CA ALA A 301 0.98 -19.16 9.18
C ALA A 301 2.30 -18.48 8.79
N GLN A 302 2.97 -17.89 9.76
CA GLN A 302 4.33 -17.37 9.63
C GLN A 302 5.31 -18.49 9.94
N THR A 303 6.10 -18.92 8.95
CA THR A 303 7.09 -19.99 9.09
C THR A 303 8.54 -19.46 9.20
N GLY A 304 8.71 -18.14 9.05
CA GLY A 304 9.99 -17.47 9.20
C GLY A 304 10.39 -17.22 10.67
N PRO A 305 11.62 -16.76 10.92
CA PRO A 305 12.18 -16.63 12.26
C PRO A 305 11.76 -15.35 13.01
N ALA A 306 11.08 -14.40 12.36
CA ALA A 306 10.70 -13.13 12.96
C ALA A 306 9.18 -13.00 13.08
N ALA A 307 8.70 -12.37 14.17
CA ALA A 307 7.28 -12.00 14.29
C ALA A 307 6.93 -10.88 13.31
N LEU A 308 5.67 -10.84 12.86
CA LEU A 308 5.11 -9.80 11.98
C LEU A 308 4.08 -8.98 12.76
N GLU A 309 4.23 -7.63 12.71
CA GLU A 309 3.30 -6.70 13.37
C GLU A 309 3.37 -5.31 12.73
N PRO A 310 2.30 -4.81 12.09
CA PRO A 310 1.10 -5.57 11.70
C PRO A 310 1.40 -6.51 10.54
N TRP A 311 0.76 -7.67 10.48
CA TRP A 311 0.82 -8.54 9.30
C TRP A 311 -0.12 -8.03 8.20
N SER A 312 0.27 -8.27 6.95
CA SER A 312 -0.50 -7.91 5.76
C SER A 312 -0.47 -9.08 4.76
N LEU A 313 -1.65 -9.62 4.43
CA LEU A 313 -1.82 -10.68 3.43
C LEU A 313 -2.46 -10.10 2.18
N THR A 314 -1.79 -10.22 1.04
CA THR A 314 -2.37 -9.89 -0.27
C THR A 314 -2.76 -11.16 -1.02
N PHE A 315 -3.85 -11.11 -1.79
CA PHE A 315 -4.33 -12.18 -2.66
C PHE A 315 -5.26 -11.63 -3.74
N THR A 316 -5.47 -12.39 -4.81
CA THR A 316 -6.34 -11.98 -5.91
C THR A 316 -7.62 -12.81 -5.92
N LEU A 317 -8.76 -12.14 -5.86
CA LEU A 317 -10.06 -12.74 -6.09
C LEU A 317 -10.27 -12.97 -7.59
N PRO A 318 -10.83 -14.11 -8.01
CA PRO A 318 -11.27 -14.33 -9.38
C PRO A 318 -12.25 -13.25 -9.86
N GLU A 319 -12.29 -13.03 -11.17
CA GLU A 319 -13.24 -12.10 -11.78
C GLU A 319 -14.69 -12.47 -11.42
N GLY A 320 -15.51 -11.46 -11.13
CA GLY A 320 -16.89 -11.65 -10.69
C GLY A 320 -17.07 -12.03 -9.23
N GLN A 321 -16.00 -12.16 -8.46
CA GLN A 321 -16.06 -12.33 -7.00
C GLN A 321 -15.95 -11.00 -6.26
N ARG A 322 -16.68 -10.92 -5.14
CA ARG A 322 -16.68 -9.75 -4.27
C ARG A 322 -16.86 -10.14 -2.80
N ILE A 323 -16.01 -9.61 -1.94
CA ILE A 323 -16.16 -9.71 -0.48
C ILE A 323 -17.24 -8.74 -0.01
N THR A 324 -18.18 -9.24 0.77
CA THR A 324 -19.31 -8.45 1.30
C THR A 324 -19.14 -8.14 2.79
N GLN A 325 -18.42 -8.97 3.51
CA GLN A 325 -18.14 -8.81 4.94
C GLN A 325 -16.85 -9.55 5.29
N ALA A 326 -16.08 -9.02 6.25
CA ALA A 326 -14.91 -9.69 6.80
C ALA A 326 -14.92 -9.60 8.34
N TRP A 327 -14.24 -10.54 8.99
CA TRP A 327 -14.06 -10.59 10.45
C TRP A 327 -12.64 -11.02 10.80
N ASN A 328 -12.13 -10.53 11.91
CA ASN A 328 -10.76 -10.71 12.38
C ASN A 328 -9.68 -10.17 11.43
N ALA A 329 -10.05 -9.38 10.42
CA ALA A 329 -9.15 -8.61 9.56
C ALA A 329 -9.90 -7.42 8.95
N VAL A 330 -9.16 -6.39 8.60
CA VAL A 330 -9.62 -5.32 7.70
C VAL A 330 -9.25 -5.75 6.29
N VAL A 331 -10.24 -5.81 5.39
CA VAL A 331 -10.08 -6.32 4.02
C VAL A 331 -10.45 -5.25 3.01
N THR A 332 -9.53 -4.84 2.16
CA THR A 332 -9.70 -3.82 1.12
C THR A 332 -8.79 -4.06 -0.09
N PRO A 333 -9.23 -3.72 -1.32
CA PRO A 333 -10.61 -3.51 -1.75
C PRO A 333 -11.43 -4.79 -1.65
N SER A 334 -12.73 -4.72 -1.95
CA SER A 334 -13.64 -5.87 -1.85
C SER A 334 -13.63 -6.80 -3.09
N SER A 335 -12.82 -6.53 -4.12
CA SER A 335 -12.72 -7.31 -5.36
C SER A 335 -11.36 -7.11 -6.03
N GLY A 336 -10.96 -8.01 -6.92
CA GLY A 336 -9.66 -7.99 -7.60
C GLY A 336 -8.50 -8.30 -6.65
N ALA A 337 -7.43 -7.52 -6.71
CA ALA A 337 -6.31 -7.63 -5.77
C ALA A 337 -6.74 -7.08 -4.39
N VAL A 338 -6.73 -7.93 -3.38
CA VAL A 338 -7.24 -7.68 -2.03
C VAL A 338 -6.09 -7.70 -1.03
N THR A 339 -6.13 -6.80 -0.06
CA THR A 339 -5.24 -6.80 1.11
C THR A 339 -6.08 -7.04 2.37
N ALA A 340 -5.67 -8.02 3.17
CA ALA A 340 -6.18 -8.27 4.51
C ALA A 340 -5.10 -7.93 5.54
N THR A 341 -5.42 -7.08 6.52
CA THR A 341 -4.54 -6.74 7.64
C THR A 341 -5.17 -7.14 8.96
N GLY A 342 -4.36 -7.54 9.92
CA GLY A 342 -4.85 -7.93 11.24
C GLY A 342 -5.67 -6.83 11.91
N ALA A 343 -6.75 -7.21 12.60
CA ALA A 343 -7.45 -6.33 13.52
C ALA A 343 -6.57 -6.08 14.77
N ALA A 344 -6.87 -5.04 15.55
CA ALA A 344 -6.03 -4.65 16.70
C ALA A 344 -5.73 -5.80 17.70
N HIS A 345 -6.66 -6.76 17.85
CA HIS A 345 -6.51 -7.88 18.79
C HIS A 345 -5.67 -9.04 18.23
N ASN A 346 -5.38 -9.07 16.92
CA ASN A 346 -4.61 -10.11 16.25
C ASN A 346 -3.63 -9.54 15.23
N ALA A 347 -3.22 -8.29 15.41
CA ALA A 347 -2.30 -7.60 14.50
C ALA A 347 -0.90 -8.25 14.44
N ARG A 348 -0.56 -9.12 15.40
CA ARG A 348 0.73 -9.78 15.50
C ARG A 348 0.65 -11.28 15.20
N ILE A 349 1.58 -11.78 14.38
CA ILE A 349 1.87 -13.21 14.21
C ILE A 349 3.27 -13.47 14.76
N GLU A 350 3.39 -14.32 15.77
CA GLU A 350 4.69 -14.72 16.29
C GLU A 350 5.46 -15.57 15.28
N ALA A 351 6.78 -15.64 15.43
CA ALA A 351 7.61 -16.54 14.65
C ALA A 351 7.14 -18.00 14.82
N GLY A 352 6.82 -18.68 13.71
CA GLY A 352 6.21 -20.01 13.71
C GLY A 352 4.74 -20.04 14.14
N GLY A 353 4.12 -18.88 14.39
CA GLY A 353 2.72 -18.75 14.77
C GLY A 353 1.78 -18.59 13.56
N SER A 354 0.49 -18.47 13.85
CA SER A 354 -0.54 -18.23 12.83
C SER A 354 -1.65 -17.33 13.35
N GLN A 355 -2.35 -16.67 12.41
CA GLN A 355 -3.60 -15.95 12.65
C GLN A 355 -4.67 -16.44 11.69
N THR A 356 -5.94 -16.35 12.12
CA THR A 356 -7.08 -16.73 11.28
C THR A 356 -8.05 -15.57 11.18
N PHE A 357 -8.45 -15.27 9.96
CA PHE A 357 -9.54 -14.34 9.66
C PHE A 357 -10.53 -15.01 8.72
N GLY A 358 -11.67 -14.39 8.51
CA GLY A 358 -12.62 -14.91 7.55
C GLY A 358 -13.36 -13.81 6.83
N PHE A 359 -14.04 -14.21 5.76
CA PHE A 359 -14.91 -13.31 5.02
C PHE A 359 -16.07 -14.05 4.35
N GLN A 360 -17.11 -13.29 4.07
CA GLN A 360 -18.22 -13.70 3.20
C GLN A 360 -18.07 -12.98 1.88
N GLY A 361 -18.37 -13.71 0.79
CA GLY A 361 -18.33 -13.13 -0.55
C GLY A 361 -19.45 -13.67 -1.44
N THR A 362 -19.60 -12.99 -2.58
CA THR A 362 -20.47 -13.41 -3.69
C THR A 362 -19.62 -13.75 -4.91
N TYR A 363 -20.16 -14.58 -5.79
CA TYR A 363 -19.54 -14.92 -7.07
C TYR A 363 -20.59 -15.10 -8.17
N GLY A 364 -20.16 -14.83 -9.42
CA GLY A 364 -20.93 -15.14 -10.62
C GLY A 364 -20.33 -16.34 -11.36
N GLY A 365 -21.18 -17.19 -11.95
CA GLY A 365 -20.70 -18.36 -12.69
C GLY A 365 -20.19 -19.49 -11.80
N THR A 366 -18.99 -20.01 -12.07
CA THR A 366 -18.37 -21.11 -11.30
C THR A 366 -17.45 -20.52 -10.22
N PHE A 367 -17.58 -21.04 -8.99
CA PHE A 367 -16.67 -20.67 -7.90
C PHE A 367 -15.24 -21.14 -8.19
N ALA A 368 -14.27 -20.27 -7.98
CA ALA A 368 -12.84 -20.60 -7.94
C ALA A 368 -12.20 -19.98 -6.69
N PRO A 369 -11.22 -20.62 -6.06
CA PRO A 369 -10.53 -20.05 -4.92
C PRO A 369 -9.67 -18.83 -5.31
N PRO A 370 -9.40 -17.90 -4.38
CA PRO A 370 -8.40 -16.87 -4.55
C PRO A 370 -7.00 -17.44 -4.80
N SER A 371 -6.13 -16.63 -5.40
CA SER A 371 -4.77 -17.05 -5.76
C SER A 371 -3.75 -15.96 -5.42
N GLY A 372 -2.45 -16.28 -5.52
CA GLY A 372 -1.38 -15.32 -5.37
C GLY A 372 -1.20 -14.81 -3.93
N PHE A 373 -1.41 -15.66 -2.92
CA PHE A 373 -1.25 -15.29 -1.52
C PHE A 373 0.18 -14.86 -1.21
N ARG A 374 0.33 -13.67 -0.61
CA ARG A 374 1.62 -13.12 -0.14
C ARG A 374 1.44 -12.51 1.24
N LEU A 375 2.28 -12.91 2.18
CA LEU A 375 2.36 -12.33 3.51
C LEU A 375 3.53 -11.33 3.55
N ASP A 376 3.22 -10.04 3.80
CA ASP A 376 4.17 -8.92 3.74
C ASP A 376 5.04 -8.93 2.47
N GLY A 377 4.41 -9.24 1.32
CA GLY A 377 5.05 -9.31 0.02
C GLY A 377 5.76 -10.63 -0.30
N VAL A 378 5.93 -11.55 0.66
CA VAL A 378 6.54 -12.88 0.46
C VAL A 378 5.48 -13.88 0.00
N ALA A 379 5.72 -14.58 -1.12
CA ALA A 379 4.80 -15.60 -1.60
C ALA A 379 4.63 -16.74 -0.58
N CYS A 380 3.38 -17.10 -0.30
CA CYS A 380 3.04 -18.22 0.57
C CYS A 380 2.78 -19.49 -0.21
N THR A 381 3.03 -20.64 0.44
CA THR A 381 2.62 -21.96 -0.03
C THR A 381 1.22 -22.29 0.44
#